data_e5fabed8dd2d008905b5cf63553e4339
#
_entry.id   e5fabed8dd2d008905b5cf63553e4339
#
_cell.length_a   1.000
_cell.length_b   1.000
_cell.length_c   1.000
_cell.angle_alpha   90.00
_cell.angle_beta   90.00
_cell.angle_gamma   90.00
#
_symmetry.space_group_name_H-M   'P 1'
#
loop_
_entity.id
_entity.type
_entity.pdbx_description
1 polymer ?
#
loop_
_entity_poly.entity_id
_entity_poly.type
_entity_poly.pdbx_seq_one_letter_code
_entity_poly.pdbx_strand_id
1 'polypeptide(L)'
;MIRPVSNALEWPMTMYKGSCLCGAISYQLNAEPKAVSHCHCRMCQKQHGAAFASYASVPKDELIYLFGENLLTSYNSSASVVRRFCSLCGSNTEWSGSERYPNWVSIALASLDTPFKPERAKDVHLESRACWLASPDDAADTTHRCC
;
A
#
# COMPACT_ATOMS: atom_id res chain seq x y z
N MET A 1 -42.39 13.11 31.41
CA MET A 1 -40.93 12.87 31.50
C MET A 1 -40.47 12.13 30.24
N ILE A 2 -39.93 12.86 29.30
CA ILE A 2 -39.42 12.32 28.04
C ILE A 2 -37.92 12.18 28.23
N ARG A 3 -37.43 10.93 28.19
CA ARG A 3 -35.98 10.64 28.21
C ARG A 3 -35.39 11.07 26.87
N PRO A 4 -34.27 11.80 26.82
CA PRO A 4 -33.55 12.02 25.58
C PRO A 4 -32.91 10.71 25.14
N VAL A 5 -33.25 10.22 23.97
CA VAL A 5 -32.53 9.17 23.27
C VAL A 5 -31.23 9.78 22.73
N SER A 6 -30.13 9.57 23.44
CA SER A 6 -28.82 9.84 22.93
C SER A 6 -28.43 8.69 21.96
N ASN A 7 -28.79 8.84 20.70
CA ASN A 7 -28.25 8.03 19.62
C ASN A 7 -27.00 8.72 19.07
N ALA A 8 -25.93 8.69 19.80
CA ALA A 8 -24.61 8.80 19.22
C ALA A 8 -24.09 7.36 19.04
N LEU A 9 -24.38 6.77 17.91
CA LEU A 9 -23.59 5.67 17.38
C LEU A 9 -22.24 6.27 16.99
N GLU A 10 -21.37 6.49 17.98
CA GLU A 10 -19.96 6.68 17.74
C GLU A 10 -19.42 5.33 17.27
N TRP A 11 -19.36 5.15 15.96
CA TRP A 11 -18.50 4.12 15.36
C TRP A 11 -17.08 4.46 15.81
N PRO A 12 -16.37 3.50 16.46
CA PRO A 12 -14.97 3.74 16.74
C PRO A 12 -14.29 4.01 15.40
N MET A 13 -13.74 5.20 15.22
CA MET A 13 -12.90 5.50 14.07
C MET A 13 -11.74 4.52 14.12
N THR A 14 -11.78 3.49 13.27
CA THR A 14 -10.73 2.50 13.20
C THR A 14 -9.51 3.19 12.59
N MET A 15 -8.57 3.54 13.46
CA MET A 15 -7.30 4.09 13.02
C MET A 15 -6.36 2.94 12.68
N TYR A 16 -5.77 3.01 11.50
CA TYR A 16 -4.74 2.05 11.08
C TYR A 16 -3.37 2.66 11.31
N LYS A 17 -2.49 1.91 11.91
CA LYS A 17 -1.09 2.30 12.14
C LYS A 17 -0.17 1.48 11.27
N GLY A 18 0.93 2.08 10.87
CA GLY A 18 1.99 1.43 10.12
C GLY A 18 3.35 1.99 10.44
N SER A 19 4.38 1.23 10.06
CA SER A 19 5.77 1.59 10.31
C SER A 19 6.70 0.99 9.25
N CYS A 20 7.91 1.53 9.16
CA CYS A 20 8.99 0.92 8.39
C CYS A 20 9.63 -0.25 9.17
N LEU A 21 10.43 -1.07 8.48
CA LEU A 21 11.07 -2.25 9.07
C LEU A 21 11.90 -1.92 10.33
N CYS A 22 12.67 -0.83 10.33
CA CYS A 22 13.47 -0.45 11.48
C CYS A 22 12.70 0.31 12.57
N GLY A 23 11.44 0.66 12.32
CA GLY A 23 10.59 1.38 13.25
C GLY A 23 10.87 2.89 13.35
N ALA A 24 11.85 3.42 12.62
CA ALA A 24 12.21 4.85 12.68
C ALA A 24 11.15 5.77 12.03
N ILE A 25 10.29 5.22 11.19
CA ILE A 25 9.14 5.91 10.61
C ILE A 25 7.87 5.23 11.09
N SER A 26 6.93 6.02 11.57
CA SER A 26 5.59 5.56 11.95
C SER A 26 4.53 6.52 11.45
N TYR A 27 3.41 5.98 11.01
CA TYR A 27 2.30 6.73 10.50
C TYR A 27 0.96 6.18 10.97
N GLN A 28 -0.07 6.97 10.79
CA GLN A 28 -1.44 6.64 11.08
C GLN A 28 -2.32 7.00 9.89
N LEU A 29 -3.30 6.15 9.62
CA LEU A 29 -4.36 6.43 8.65
C LEU A 29 -5.65 6.70 9.42
N ASN A 30 -6.26 7.84 9.17
CA ASN A 30 -7.54 8.22 9.78
C ASN A 30 -8.74 7.80 8.92
N ALA A 31 -8.48 7.17 7.77
CA ALA A 31 -9.50 6.58 6.91
C ALA A 31 -9.18 5.10 6.63
N GLU A 32 -10.22 4.34 6.35
CA GLU A 32 -10.07 2.96 5.93
C GLU A 32 -9.36 2.88 4.57
N PRO A 33 -8.28 2.08 4.44
CA PRO A 33 -7.60 1.86 3.17
C PRO A 33 -8.53 1.24 2.13
N LYS A 34 -8.49 1.75 0.92
CA LYS A 34 -9.35 1.34 -0.21
C LYS A 34 -8.53 0.95 -1.43
N ALA A 35 -9.23 0.44 -2.44
CA ALA A 35 -8.65 0.13 -3.74
C ALA A 35 -7.37 -0.73 -3.65
N VAL A 36 -7.44 -1.81 -2.86
CA VAL A 36 -6.31 -2.73 -2.70
C VAL A 36 -5.95 -3.35 -4.04
N SER A 37 -4.67 -3.29 -4.37
CA SER A 37 -4.13 -3.87 -5.59
C SER A 37 -2.80 -4.58 -5.38
N HIS A 38 -2.56 -5.62 -6.15
CA HIS A 38 -1.29 -6.29 -6.31
C HIS A 38 -0.75 -5.91 -7.70
N CYS A 39 0.27 -5.06 -7.72
CA CYS A 39 0.85 -4.55 -8.96
C CYS A 39 2.02 -5.42 -9.42
N HIS A 40 1.86 -6.09 -10.55
CA HIS A 40 2.85 -6.98 -11.15
C HIS A 40 3.80 -6.29 -12.14
N CYS A 41 3.72 -4.97 -12.31
CA CYS A 41 4.61 -4.27 -13.24
C CYS A 41 6.08 -4.39 -12.81
N ARG A 42 7.00 -4.34 -13.79
CA ARG A 42 8.43 -4.49 -13.54
C ARG A 42 9.02 -3.47 -12.57
N MET A 43 8.53 -2.23 -12.59
CA MET A 43 8.97 -1.20 -11.64
C MET A 43 8.62 -1.57 -10.20
N CYS A 44 7.39 -2.04 -9.96
CA CYS A 44 6.96 -2.48 -8.64
C CYS A 44 7.74 -3.72 -8.17
N GLN A 45 7.94 -4.70 -9.06
CA GLN A 45 8.76 -5.88 -8.76
C GLN A 45 10.17 -5.49 -8.33
N LYS A 46 10.84 -4.64 -9.12
CA LYS A 46 12.22 -4.21 -8.83
C LYS A 46 12.33 -3.40 -7.56
N GLN A 47 11.42 -2.45 -7.35
CA GLN A 47 11.46 -1.60 -6.16
C GLN A 47 11.19 -2.39 -4.88
N HIS A 48 10.24 -3.32 -4.91
CA HIS A 48 9.88 -4.11 -3.73
C HIS A 48 10.72 -5.38 -3.58
N GLY A 49 11.51 -5.76 -4.57
CA GLY A 49 12.25 -7.03 -4.55
C GLY A 49 11.31 -8.24 -4.42
N ALA A 50 10.15 -8.19 -5.06
CA ALA A 50 9.07 -9.16 -4.91
C ALA A 50 8.36 -9.43 -6.23
N ALA A 51 7.50 -10.44 -6.26
CA ALA A 51 6.70 -10.77 -7.44
C ALA A 51 5.72 -9.67 -7.82
N PHE A 52 5.22 -8.93 -6.85
CA PHE A 52 4.32 -7.79 -7.00
C PHE A 52 4.41 -6.88 -5.77
N ALA A 53 3.91 -5.66 -5.91
CA ALA A 53 3.74 -4.73 -4.80
C ALA A 53 2.27 -4.68 -4.41
N SER A 54 1.96 -4.80 -3.12
CA SER A 54 0.61 -4.65 -2.60
C SER A 54 0.42 -3.25 -2.06
N TYR A 55 -0.60 -2.57 -2.57
CA TYR A 55 -0.95 -1.21 -2.19
C TYR A 55 -2.41 -1.10 -1.75
N ALA A 56 -2.66 -0.17 -0.85
CA ALA A 56 -4.00 0.33 -0.56
C ALA A 56 -3.98 1.86 -0.56
N SER A 57 -5.06 2.49 -0.97
CA SER A 57 -5.11 3.93 -1.16
C SER A 57 -5.94 4.61 -0.08
N VAL A 58 -5.48 5.77 0.34
CA VAL A 58 -6.20 6.69 1.24
C VAL A 58 -6.12 8.11 0.69
N PRO A 59 -7.05 9.02 1.06
CA PRO A 59 -6.85 10.45 0.84
C PRO A 59 -5.54 10.92 1.47
N LYS A 60 -4.81 11.82 0.83
CA LYS A 60 -3.50 12.29 1.32
C LYS A 60 -3.55 12.93 2.70
N ASP A 61 -4.62 13.65 2.99
CA ASP A 61 -4.87 14.32 4.26
C ASP A 61 -5.21 13.36 5.41
N GLU A 62 -5.50 12.10 5.09
CA GLU A 62 -5.76 11.04 6.08
C GLU A 62 -4.50 10.21 6.43
N LEU A 63 -3.39 10.43 5.74
CA LEU A 63 -2.09 9.86 6.08
C LEU A 63 -1.30 10.84 6.94
N ILE A 64 -1.13 10.50 8.22
CA ILE A 64 -0.43 11.34 9.19
C ILE A 64 0.84 10.62 9.66
N TYR A 65 2.00 11.22 9.43
CA TYR A 65 3.25 10.72 9.98
C TYR A 65 3.34 11.13 11.46
N LEU A 66 3.46 10.13 12.33
CA LEU A 66 3.58 10.35 13.77
C LEU A 66 5.02 10.74 14.15
N PHE A 67 5.99 10.13 13.49
CA PHE A 67 7.40 10.49 13.56
C PHE A 67 8.19 9.95 12.38
N GLY A 68 9.38 10.48 12.16
CA GLY A 68 10.33 10.01 11.18
C GLY A 68 10.01 10.41 9.74
N GLU A 69 9.08 11.31 9.47
CA GLU A 69 8.78 11.76 8.11
C GLU A 69 10.02 12.32 7.39
N ASN A 70 10.91 12.99 8.13
CA ASN A 70 12.18 13.52 7.61
C ASN A 70 13.17 12.42 7.17
N LEU A 71 12.94 11.17 7.53
CA LEU A 71 13.74 10.00 7.10
C LEU A 71 13.22 9.39 5.80
N LEU A 72 12.15 9.91 5.25
CA LEU A 72 11.65 9.46 3.96
C LEU A 72 12.52 10.01 2.83
N THR A 73 12.94 9.10 1.96
CA THR A 73 13.58 9.43 0.68
C THR A 73 12.56 9.29 -0.43
N SER A 74 12.59 10.24 -1.37
CA SER A 74 11.70 10.27 -2.53
C SER A 74 12.45 9.87 -3.79
N TYR A 75 11.83 9.04 -4.62
CA TYR A 75 12.30 8.67 -5.93
C TYR A 75 11.19 8.92 -6.97
N ASN A 76 11.49 9.72 -7.97
CA ASN A 76 10.57 9.95 -9.08
C ASN A 76 10.72 8.82 -10.11
N SER A 77 9.77 7.89 -10.11
CA SER A 77 9.77 6.76 -11.05
C SER A 77 9.19 7.12 -12.42
N SER A 78 8.53 8.26 -12.53
CA SER A 78 8.09 8.90 -13.78
C SER A 78 7.95 10.40 -13.56
N ALA A 79 7.51 11.14 -14.58
CA ALA A 79 7.32 12.59 -14.50
C ALA A 79 6.38 13.02 -13.37
N SER A 80 5.34 12.24 -13.08
CA SER A 80 4.33 12.55 -12.05
C SER A 80 4.42 11.66 -10.80
N VAL A 81 4.98 10.45 -10.93
CA VAL A 81 4.94 9.45 -9.86
C VAL A 81 6.13 9.57 -8.94
N VAL A 82 5.84 9.71 -7.65
CA VAL A 82 6.81 9.71 -6.56
C VAL A 82 6.61 8.47 -5.70
N ARG A 83 7.71 7.82 -5.39
CA ARG A 83 7.79 6.68 -4.46
C ARG A 83 8.62 7.07 -3.27
N ARG A 84 8.12 6.84 -2.07
CA ARG A 84 8.84 7.19 -0.84
C ARG A 84 9.16 5.94 -0.03
N PHE A 85 10.33 5.94 0.58
CA PHE A 85 10.84 4.81 1.35
C PHE A 85 11.72 5.31 2.49
N CYS A 86 11.90 4.48 3.50
CA CYS A 86 12.77 4.79 4.63
C CYS A 86 14.23 4.85 4.19
N SER A 87 14.93 5.95 4.46
CA SER A 87 16.35 6.10 4.14
C SER A 87 17.28 5.20 4.96
N LEU A 88 16.82 4.71 6.12
CA LEU A 88 17.62 3.87 7.01
C LEU A 88 17.52 2.38 6.68
N CYS A 89 16.32 1.88 6.37
CA CYS A 89 16.11 0.44 6.17
C CYS A 89 15.58 0.08 4.77
N GLY A 90 15.24 1.08 3.93
CA GLY A 90 14.76 0.84 2.58
C GLY A 90 13.30 0.39 2.46
N SER A 91 12.56 0.30 3.57
CA SER A 91 11.13 -0.07 3.53
C SER A 91 10.35 0.89 2.65
N ASN A 92 9.64 0.36 1.66
CA ASN A 92 8.71 1.14 0.87
C ASN A 92 7.52 1.56 1.74
N THR A 93 7.12 2.82 1.63
CA THR A 93 6.00 3.38 2.41
C THR A 93 4.87 3.81 1.52
N GLU A 94 5.13 4.64 0.53
CA GLU A 94 4.07 5.22 -0.28
C GLU A 94 4.41 5.39 -1.76
N TRP A 95 3.36 5.43 -2.54
CA TRP A 95 3.33 5.75 -3.95
C TRP A 95 2.29 6.85 -4.18
N SER A 96 2.64 7.91 -4.87
CA SER A 96 1.75 9.04 -5.13
C SER A 96 1.98 9.63 -6.51
N GLY A 97 1.16 10.59 -6.91
CA GLY A 97 1.29 11.28 -8.19
C GLY A 97 0.43 10.70 -9.31
N SER A 98 -0.64 9.97 -8.97
CA SER A 98 -1.64 9.61 -9.96
C SER A 98 -2.30 10.86 -10.53
N GLU A 99 -2.24 11.05 -11.84
CA GLU A 99 -2.92 12.16 -12.53
C GLU A 99 -4.44 12.04 -12.39
N ARG A 100 -4.96 10.80 -12.37
CA ARG A 100 -6.39 10.53 -12.22
C ARG A 100 -6.90 10.77 -10.80
N TYR A 101 -6.03 10.57 -9.80
CA TYR A 101 -6.37 10.68 -8.38
C TYR A 101 -5.33 11.51 -7.63
N PRO A 102 -5.19 12.81 -7.93
CA PRO A 102 -4.08 13.62 -7.40
C PRO A 102 -4.11 13.81 -5.89
N ASN A 103 -5.28 13.69 -5.26
CA ASN A 103 -5.47 13.85 -3.81
C ASN A 103 -5.40 12.54 -3.03
N TRP A 104 -4.96 11.44 -3.69
CA TRP A 104 -4.81 10.13 -3.07
C TRP A 104 -3.34 9.72 -3.01
N VAL A 105 -3.03 8.93 -2.01
CA VAL A 105 -1.75 8.25 -1.84
C VAL A 105 -2.00 6.77 -1.63
N SER A 106 -1.15 5.94 -2.21
CA SER A 106 -1.17 4.50 -1.99
C SER A 106 -0.05 4.13 -1.03
N ILE A 107 -0.40 3.47 0.05
CA ILE A 107 0.57 2.95 1.02
C ILE A 107 0.99 1.52 0.65
N ALA A 108 2.24 1.17 0.92
CA ALA A 108 2.69 -0.21 0.85
C ALA A 108 1.95 -1.01 1.93
N LEU A 109 1.06 -1.89 1.51
CA LEU A 109 0.10 -2.54 2.42
C LEU A 109 0.80 -3.37 3.51
N ALA A 110 1.95 -3.97 3.18
CA ALA A 110 2.75 -4.74 4.13
C ALA A 110 3.38 -3.89 5.25
N SER A 111 3.40 -2.56 5.13
CA SER A 111 3.87 -1.66 6.18
C SER A 111 2.82 -1.33 7.25
N LEU A 112 1.58 -1.82 7.10
CA LEU A 112 0.57 -1.72 8.14
C LEU A 112 0.88 -2.66 9.30
N ASP A 113 0.88 -2.12 10.51
CA ASP A 113 0.99 -2.87 11.77
C ASP A 113 -0.39 -3.30 12.29
N THR A 114 -1.42 -2.47 12.02
CA THR A 114 -2.80 -2.81 12.34
C THR A 114 -3.31 -3.87 11.38
N PRO A 115 -3.87 -4.99 11.86
CA PRO A 115 -4.46 -6.01 10.99
C PRO A 115 -5.52 -5.40 10.07
N PHE A 116 -5.36 -5.65 8.77
CA PHE A 116 -6.28 -5.18 7.74
C PHE A 116 -6.60 -6.30 6.77
N LYS A 117 -7.88 -6.55 6.55
CA LYS A 117 -8.36 -7.52 5.57
C LYS A 117 -9.28 -6.80 4.59
N PRO A 118 -8.86 -6.58 3.35
CA PRO A 118 -9.71 -5.97 2.34
C PRO A 118 -10.85 -6.91 1.94
N GLU A 119 -11.99 -6.33 1.59
CA GLU A 119 -13.09 -7.11 0.97
C GLU A 119 -12.70 -7.61 -0.41
N ARG A 120 -11.91 -6.82 -1.14
CA ARG A 120 -11.44 -7.14 -2.50
C ARG A 120 -10.03 -6.64 -2.70
N ALA A 121 -9.25 -7.39 -3.45
CA ALA A 121 -7.97 -6.98 -4.01
C ALA A 121 -7.98 -7.26 -5.51
N LYS A 122 -7.28 -6.44 -6.30
CA LYS A 122 -7.15 -6.61 -7.76
C LYS A 122 -5.70 -6.86 -8.11
N ASP A 123 -5.46 -7.84 -8.95
CA ASP A 123 -4.19 -7.96 -9.65
C ASP A 123 -4.18 -7.03 -10.85
N VAL A 124 -3.15 -6.21 -10.97
CA VAL A 124 -2.96 -5.27 -12.08
C VAL A 124 -1.62 -5.51 -12.74
N HIS A 125 -1.54 -5.24 -14.04
CA HIS A 125 -0.35 -5.48 -14.87
C HIS A 125 0.09 -6.95 -14.90
N LEU A 126 -0.88 -7.85 -15.03
CA LEU A 126 -0.64 -9.29 -15.11
C LEU A 126 0.17 -9.71 -16.35
N GLU A 127 0.19 -8.90 -17.39
CA GLU A 127 1.04 -9.07 -18.57
C GLU A 127 2.54 -9.08 -18.23
N SER A 128 2.90 -8.47 -17.11
CA SER A 128 4.29 -8.42 -16.59
C SER A 128 4.53 -9.37 -15.41
N ARG A 129 3.58 -10.26 -15.13
CA ARG A 129 3.67 -11.20 -14.00
C ARG A 129 4.98 -11.95 -14.01
N ALA A 130 5.60 -12.07 -12.83
CA ALA A 130 6.86 -12.80 -12.68
C ALA A 130 6.68 -14.28 -13.07
N CYS A 131 7.51 -14.76 -13.99
CA CYS A 131 7.42 -16.14 -14.48
C CYS A 131 7.73 -17.21 -13.41
N TRP A 132 8.46 -16.82 -12.37
CA TRP A 132 8.77 -17.69 -11.22
C TRP A 132 7.68 -17.71 -10.15
N LEU A 133 6.61 -16.92 -10.31
CA LEU A 133 5.44 -16.95 -9.44
C LEU A 133 4.45 -18.00 -9.98
N ALA A 134 4.32 -19.13 -9.28
CA ALA A 134 3.39 -20.18 -9.67
C ALA A 134 1.94 -19.67 -9.77
N SER A 135 1.23 -20.11 -10.81
CA SER A 135 -0.22 -19.96 -10.95
C SER A 135 -0.91 -21.24 -10.48
N PRO A 136 -2.14 -21.17 -9.98
CA PRO A 136 -2.93 -22.36 -9.74
C PRO A 136 -3.06 -23.27 -10.99
N ASP A 137 -3.00 -22.64 -12.17
CA ASP A 137 -3.09 -23.34 -13.47
C ASP A 137 -1.74 -23.91 -13.94
N ASP A 138 -0.62 -23.50 -13.34
CA ASP A 138 0.73 -23.96 -13.74
C ASP A 138 1.09 -25.35 -13.20
N ALA A 139 0.26 -25.95 -12.36
CA ALA A 139 0.51 -27.28 -11.80
C ALA A 139 0.53 -28.40 -12.85
N ALA A 140 0.12 -28.12 -14.09
CA ALA A 140 0.09 -29.06 -15.21
C ALA A 140 1.15 -28.80 -16.30
N ASP A 141 1.88 -27.68 -16.29
CA ASP A 141 2.84 -27.31 -17.34
C ASP A 141 4.26 -27.10 -16.80
N THR A 142 5.11 -28.08 -17.03
CA THR A 142 6.54 -28.05 -16.68
C THR A 142 7.41 -27.30 -17.71
N THR A 143 6.79 -26.63 -18.69
CA THR A 143 7.51 -26.03 -19.84
C THR A 143 7.69 -24.51 -19.75
N HIS A 144 7.28 -23.83 -18.66
CA HIS A 144 7.48 -22.41 -18.52
C HIS A 144 8.99 -22.07 -18.41
N ARG A 145 9.57 -21.67 -19.52
CA ARG A 145 10.89 -21.04 -19.56
C ARG A 145 10.75 -19.59 -19.07
N CYS A 146 11.37 -19.29 -17.94
CA CYS A 146 11.67 -17.92 -17.58
C CYS A 146 12.61 -17.32 -18.66
N CYS A 147 12.14 -16.32 -19.36
CA CYS A 147 12.97 -15.51 -20.27
C CYS A 147 13.69 -14.44 -19.51
#